data_6d3c9a4d6f8b91a27188006a77cb2caf
#
_entry.id   6d3c9a4d6f8b91a27188006a77cb2caf
#
_cell.length_a   1.000
_cell.length_b   1.000
_cell.length_c   1.000
_cell.angle_alpha   90.00
_cell.angle_beta   90.00
_cell.angle_gamma   90.00
#
_symmetry.space_group_name_H-M   'P 1'
#
loop_
_entity.id
_entity.type
_entity.pdbx_description
1 polymer ?
#
loop_
_entity_poly.entity_id
_entity_poly.type
_entity_poly.pdbx_seq_one_letter_code
_entity_poly.pdbx_strand_id
1 'polypeptide(L)'
;MPPRFVWPNVSEKNDGANRDATKRSARERLQAERDRQKARDRRRRTLIVSAAVVGVLGLAAVVGLIAANTGKDGGGKAGPVVAPSGATGKDALAIRTGRDEAKSTLTVWEDVRCPACKAFEDSYRDTIHDLEAKGLLKVDYHLVTLIDGNMGGSGSLKGANAAACAQDAGKFAAYHDLLFQQQPEEVDDAYGKNAKLLELAGQVDGLDTPAFRKCVEDGTHNSWVGKAHEAFRAGNFRGTPTVLLNGKDVFSDKADPLTPQKLKERVEAAAGASGGSGGKAGDGKAGSKASPSAGATSGATPGATPGAKATRASGSGSAGPSKSPANSGPDGASGN
;
A
#
# COMPACT_ATOMS: atom_id res chain seq x y z
N MET A 1 -68.43 67.77 -29.64
CA MET A 1 -67.73 66.50 -29.54
C MET A 1 -66.52 66.56 -30.47
N PRO A 2 -65.29 66.58 -29.97
CA PRO A 2 -64.09 66.57 -30.82
C PRO A 2 -63.65 65.10 -31.08
N PRO A 3 -62.99 64.80 -32.19
CA PRO A 3 -62.64 63.45 -32.58
C PRO A 3 -61.40 62.96 -31.78
N ARG A 4 -61.45 61.71 -31.31
CA ARG A 4 -60.33 61.00 -30.67
C ARG A 4 -59.31 60.61 -31.73
N PHE A 5 -58.11 61.18 -31.65
CA PHE A 5 -56.99 60.71 -32.38
C PHE A 5 -56.44 59.42 -31.71
N VAL A 6 -56.43 58.33 -32.45
CA VAL A 6 -55.75 57.08 -32.04
C VAL A 6 -54.36 57.06 -32.63
N TRP A 7 -53.35 57.11 -31.78
CA TRP A 7 -51.97 56.91 -32.18
C TRP A 7 -51.68 55.47 -32.44
N PRO A 8 -51.02 55.06 -33.53
CA PRO A 8 -50.59 53.70 -33.72
C PRO A 8 -49.42 53.37 -32.81
N ASN A 9 -49.49 52.26 -32.09
CA ASN A 9 -48.47 51.73 -31.21
C ASN A 9 -47.30 51.17 -32.04
N VAL A 10 -46.29 51.98 -32.30
CA VAL A 10 -45.09 51.59 -33.07
C VAL A 10 -43.98 51.04 -32.19
N SER A 11 -44.13 51.04 -30.86
CA SER A 11 -43.03 50.77 -29.93
C SER A 11 -42.77 49.27 -29.63
N GLU A 12 -43.76 48.38 -29.80
CA GLU A 12 -43.58 46.98 -29.39
C GLU A 12 -42.83 46.06 -30.37
N LYS A 13 -42.80 46.44 -31.69
CA LYS A 13 -42.10 45.62 -32.69
C LYS A 13 -40.59 45.80 -32.70
N ASN A 14 -40.08 46.93 -32.25
CA ASN A 14 -38.63 47.22 -32.23
C ASN A 14 -37.91 46.60 -31.02
N ASP A 15 -38.57 46.44 -29.88
CA ASP A 15 -37.97 45.86 -28.68
C ASP A 15 -37.74 44.32 -28.79
N GLY A 16 -38.54 43.62 -29.53
CA GLY A 16 -38.39 42.18 -29.80
C GLY A 16 -37.19 41.89 -30.69
N ALA A 17 -37.06 42.64 -31.79
CA ALA A 17 -35.95 42.45 -32.74
C ALA A 17 -34.55 42.77 -32.10
N ASN A 18 -34.53 43.80 -31.23
CA ASN A 18 -33.29 44.19 -30.56
C ASN A 18 -32.87 43.20 -29.45
N ARG A 19 -33.83 42.62 -28.74
CA ARG A 19 -33.60 41.55 -27.77
C ARG A 19 -33.07 40.26 -28.41
N ASP A 20 -33.61 39.89 -29.58
CA ASP A 20 -33.18 38.73 -30.32
C ASP A 20 -31.80 38.89 -30.95
N ALA A 21 -31.46 40.08 -31.44
CA ALA A 21 -30.13 40.44 -31.92
C ALA A 21 -29.10 40.38 -30.79
N THR A 22 -29.42 40.90 -29.61
CA THR A 22 -28.57 40.83 -28.42
C THR A 22 -28.35 39.41 -27.94
N LYS A 23 -29.37 38.57 -27.93
CA LYS A 23 -29.28 37.11 -27.59
C LYS A 23 -28.45 36.36 -28.59
N ARG A 24 -28.53 36.64 -29.89
CA ARG A 24 -27.70 36.02 -30.94
C ARG A 24 -26.22 36.41 -30.76
N SER A 25 -25.93 37.68 -30.57
CA SER A 25 -24.51 38.09 -30.33
C SER A 25 -23.92 37.53 -29.06
N ALA A 26 -24.68 37.37 -27.98
CA ALA A 26 -24.25 36.73 -26.76
C ALA A 26 -23.95 35.22 -26.96
N ARG A 27 -24.79 34.52 -27.73
CA ARG A 27 -24.55 33.09 -28.07
C ARG A 27 -23.28 32.93 -28.94
N GLU A 28 -23.09 33.79 -29.93
CA GLU A 28 -21.91 33.77 -30.79
C GLU A 28 -20.61 34.05 -30.00
N ARG A 29 -20.65 34.98 -29.05
CA ARG A 29 -19.49 35.21 -28.15
C ARG A 29 -19.17 34.01 -27.29
N LEU A 30 -20.16 33.37 -26.69
CA LEU A 30 -20.00 32.15 -25.90
C LEU A 30 -19.49 30.96 -26.73
N GLN A 31 -19.93 30.84 -27.98
CA GLN A 31 -19.41 29.82 -28.89
C GLN A 31 -17.96 30.08 -29.25
N ALA A 32 -17.62 31.32 -29.59
CA ALA A 32 -16.25 31.73 -29.89
C ALA A 32 -15.28 31.52 -28.71
N GLU A 33 -15.73 31.76 -27.48
CA GLU A 33 -14.95 31.49 -26.27
C GLU A 33 -14.72 30.00 -26.05
N ARG A 34 -15.77 29.18 -26.21
CA ARG A 34 -15.67 27.71 -26.11
C ARG A 34 -14.73 27.14 -27.17
N ASP A 35 -14.77 27.65 -28.39
CA ASP A 35 -13.89 27.19 -29.46
C ASP A 35 -12.42 27.62 -29.24
N ARG A 36 -12.21 28.82 -28.67
CA ARG A 36 -10.87 29.26 -28.23
C ARG A 36 -10.35 28.38 -27.07
N GLN A 37 -11.19 28.01 -26.12
CA GLN A 37 -10.82 27.09 -25.04
C GLN A 37 -10.46 25.71 -25.60
N LYS A 38 -11.32 25.12 -26.45
CA LYS A 38 -11.05 23.84 -27.11
C LYS A 38 -9.75 23.86 -27.92
N ALA A 39 -9.47 24.95 -28.61
CA ALA A 39 -8.24 25.11 -29.39
C ALA A 39 -7.00 25.17 -28.47
N ARG A 40 -7.08 25.88 -27.32
CA ARG A 40 -6.01 25.93 -26.32
C ARG A 40 -5.78 24.54 -25.71
N ASP A 41 -6.84 23.82 -25.36
CA ASP A 41 -6.75 22.48 -24.77
C ASP A 41 -6.19 21.46 -25.77
N ARG A 42 -6.58 21.55 -27.05
CA ARG A 42 -5.98 20.73 -28.10
C ARG A 42 -4.49 21.02 -28.25
N ARG A 43 -4.10 22.28 -28.34
CA ARG A 43 -2.67 22.67 -28.41
C ARG A 43 -1.89 22.21 -27.18
N ARG A 44 -2.46 22.36 -25.99
CA ARG A 44 -1.84 21.91 -24.75
C ARG A 44 -1.66 20.40 -24.72
N ARG A 45 -2.68 19.63 -25.12
CA ARG A 45 -2.60 18.17 -25.24
C ARG A 45 -1.57 17.74 -26.30
N THR A 46 -1.55 18.42 -27.47
CA THR A 46 -0.57 18.12 -28.51
C THR A 46 0.86 18.44 -28.04
N LEU A 47 1.07 19.56 -27.33
CA LEU A 47 2.38 19.89 -26.77
C LEU A 47 2.83 18.92 -25.67
N ILE A 48 1.91 18.47 -24.82
CA ILE A 48 2.21 17.46 -23.77
C ILE A 48 2.55 16.11 -24.44
N VAL A 49 1.78 15.69 -25.43
CA VAL A 49 2.02 14.41 -26.14
C VAL A 49 3.31 14.48 -26.96
N SER A 50 3.59 15.59 -27.67
CA SER A 50 4.84 15.72 -28.41
C SER A 50 6.06 15.86 -27.51
N ALA A 51 5.96 16.55 -26.37
CA ALA A 51 7.02 16.60 -25.37
C ALA A 51 7.26 15.21 -24.74
N ALA A 52 6.19 14.43 -24.49
CA ALA A 52 6.32 13.05 -24.02
C ALA A 52 6.99 12.13 -25.05
N VAL A 53 6.64 12.26 -26.34
CA VAL A 53 7.25 11.44 -27.42
C VAL A 53 8.72 11.84 -27.63
N VAL A 54 9.04 13.12 -27.64
CA VAL A 54 10.44 13.61 -27.75
C VAL A 54 11.24 13.23 -26.50
N GLY A 55 10.61 13.29 -25.31
CA GLY A 55 11.22 12.85 -24.05
C GLY A 55 11.52 11.36 -24.04
N VAL A 56 10.63 10.51 -24.53
CA VAL A 56 10.83 9.06 -24.62
C VAL A 56 11.92 8.70 -25.65
N LEU A 57 11.96 9.37 -26.80
CA LEU A 57 13.00 9.14 -27.82
C LEU A 57 14.36 9.73 -27.40
N GLY A 58 14.38 10.86 -26.70
CA GLY A 58 15.58 11.44 -26.13
C GLY A 58 16.14 10.60 -24.96
N LEU A 59 15.28 10.04 -24.11
CA LEU A 59 15.66 9.13 -23.02
C LEU A 59 16.21 7.79 -23.56
N ALA A 60 15.66 7.25 -24.64
CA ALA A 60 16.20 6.04 -25.26
C ALA A 60 17.63 6.24 -25.79
N ALA A 61 17.94 7.43 -26.33
CA ALA A 61 19.30 7.76 -26.78
C ALA A 61 20.26 8.02 -25.61
N VAL A 62 19.80 8.67 -24.53
CA VAL A 62 20.60 8.94 -23.34
C VAL A 62 20.82 7.66 -22.52
N VAL A 63 19.79 6.82 -22.38
CA VAL A 63 19.93 5.50 -21.72
C VAL A 63 20.87 4.59 -22.52
N GLY A 64 20.85 4.62 -23.86
CA GLY A 64 21.80 3.90 -24.69
C GLY A 64 23.24 4.39 -24.51
N LEU A 65 23.46 5.70 -24.36
CA LEU A 65 24.78 6.29 -24.12
C LEU A 65 25.28 6.07 -22.67
N ILE A 66 24.39 6.13 -21.68
CA ILE A 66 24.75 5.86 -20.27
C ILE A 66 25.02 4.36 -20.10
N ALA A 67 24.23 3.46 -20.70
CA ALA A 67 24.48 2.02 -20.67
C ALA A 67 25.81 1.64 -21.37
N ALA A 68 26.22 2.37 -22.41
CA ALA A 68 27.51 2.15 -23.08
C ALA A 68 28.70 2.74 -22.29
N ASN A 69 28.48 3.74 -21.43
CA ASN A 69 29.54 4.42 -20.70
C ASN A 69 29.67 3.98 -19.23
N THR A 70 28.61 3.35 -18.65
CA THR A 70 28.66 2.76 -17.30
C THR A 70 29.11 1.29 -17.28
N GLY A 71 29.49 0.75 -18.45
CA GLY A 71 30.00 -0.63 -18.57
C GLY A 71 31.42 -0.86 -18.05
N LYS A 72 32.06 0.11 -17.39
CA LYS A 72 33.45 -0.07 -16.96
C LYS A 72 33.77 0.18 -15.49
N ASP A 73 32.90 0.82 -14.71
CA ASP A 73 33.18 0.97 -13.28
C ASP A 73 31.90 0.87 -12.46
N GLY A 74 31.61 -0.32 -11.95
CA GLY A 74 30.47 -0.52 -11.04
C GLY A 74 29.95 -1.96 -10.94
N GLY A 75 30.77 -2.94 -11.33
CA GLY A 75 30.54 -4.34 -10.97
C GLY A 75 30.81 -4.59 -9.48
N GLY A 76 30.27 -3.76 -8.62
CA GLY A 76 30.10 -4.10 -7.22
C GLY A 76 29.17 -5.31 -7.19
N LYS A 77 29.68 -6.49 -6.80
CA LYS A 77 28.86 -7.65 -6.45
C LYS A 77 27.76 -7.10 -5.55
N ALA A 78 26.50 -7.14 -6.05
CA ALA A 78 25.37 -6.82 -5.21
C ALA A 78 25.56 -7.64 -3.92
N GLY A 79 25.64 -6.97 -2.80
CA GLY A 79 25.79 -7.65 -1.52
C GLY A 79 24.66 -8.65 -1.33
N PRO A 80 24.76 -9.56 -0.36
CA PRO A 80 23.71 -10.52 -0.12
C PRO A 80 22.37 -9.78 0.08
N VAL A 81 21.29 -10.34 -0.50
CA VAL A 81 19.95 -9.82 -0.28
C VAL A 81 19.58 -10.07 1.18
N VAL A 82 19.36 -9.00 1.94
CA VAL A 82 18.97 -9.07 3.35
C VAL A 82 17.48 -8.78 3.44
N ALA A 83 16.68 -9.83 3.54
CA ALA A 83 15.23 -9.71 3.76
C ALA A 83 14.94 -9.36 5.23
N PRO A 84 13.85 -8.61 5.51
CA PRO A 84 13.42 -8.36 6.87
C PRO A 84 12.89 -9.65 7.53
N SER A 85 12.86 -9.64 8.85
CA SER A 85 12.38 -10.77 9.65
C SER A 85 10.96 -11.18 9.26
N GLY A 86 10.74 -12.48 9.03
CA GLY A 86 9.42 -12.99 8.64
C GLY A 86 8.96 -12.58 7.25
N ALA A 87 9.85 -12.13 6.36
CA ALA A 87 9.52 -11.86 4.97
C ALA A 87 8.88 -13.09 4.31
N THR A 88 7.84 -12.89 3.54
CA THR A 88 7.01 -13.93 2.94
C THR A 88 6.83 -13.74 1.44
N GLY A 89 5.89 -14.49 0.85
CA GLY A 89 5.59 -14.43 -0.57
C GLY A 89 6.64 -15.10 -1.43
N LYS A 90 6.50 -14.94 -2.75
CA LYS A 90 7.48 -15.48 -3.69
C LYS A 90 8.83 -14.81 -3.47
N ASP A 91 9.86 -15.62 -3.32
CA ASP A 91 11.25 -15.17 -3.12
C ASP A 91 11.45 -14.33 -1.83
N ALA A 92 10.54 -14.45 -0.85
CA ALA A 92 10.52 -13.67 0.40
C ALA A 92 10.54 -12.15 0.15
N LEU A 93 9.78 -11.68 -0.84
CA LEU A 93 9.76 -10.25 -1.26
C LEU A 93 8.53 -9.49 -0.74
N ALA A 94 7.81 -10.03 0.23
CA ALA A 94 6.67 -9.37 0.86
C ALA A 94 6.82 -9.30 2.38
N ILE A 95 6.24 -8.28 2.97
CA ILE A 95 5.96 -8.17 4.40
C ILE A 95 4.49 -8.48 4.59
N ARG A 96 4.18 -9.45 5.44
CA ARG A 96 2.82 -9.87 5.70
C ARG A 96 2.26 -9.25 6.96
N THR A 97 1.00 -8.78 6.87
CA THR A 97 0.17 -8.42 8.01
C THR A 97 -1.08 -9.32 8.04
N GLY A 98 -1.81 -9.29 9.16
CA GLY A 98 -2.94 -10.20 9.38
C GLY A 98 -2.49 -11.60 9.79
N ARG A 99 -3.45 -12.53 9.86
CA ARG A 99 -3.22 -13.92 10.30
C ARG A 99 -2.92 -14.80 9.11
N ASP A 100 -1.94 -15.71 9.23
CA ASP A 100 -1.57 -16.62 8.15
C ASP A 100 -2.74 -17.52 7.70
N GLU A 101 -3.64 -17.86 8.61
CA GLU A 101 -4.80 -18.69 8.36
C GLU A 101 -5.92 -17.97 7.61
N ALA A 102 -5.83 -16.64 7.44
CA ALA A 102 -6.84 -15.87 6.71
C ALA A 102 -7.02 -16.42 5.29
N LYS A 103 -8.29 -16.58 4.89
CA LYS A 103 -8.65 -17.22 3.62
C LYS A 103 -8.39 -16.32 2.41
N SER A 104 -8.45 -15.03 2.61
CA SER A 104 -8.18 -14.05 1.55
C SER A 104 -6.81 -13.43 1.73
N THR A 105 -6.10 -13.26 0.61
CA THR A 105 -4.83 -12.56 0.54
C THR A 105 -4.99 -11.34 -0.35
N LEU A 106 -4.70 -10.16 0.18
CA LEU A 106 -4.53 -8.94 -0.58
C LEU A 106 -3.03 -8.76 -0.84
N THR A 107 -2.64 -8.66 -2.11
CA THR A 107 -1.26 -8.38 -2.49
C THR A 107 -1.20 -6.93 -2.95
N VAL A 108 -0.37 -6.12 -2.31
CA VAL A 108 -0.22 -4.70 -2.61
C VAL A 108 1.21 -4.42 -3.01
N TRP A 109 1.40 -3.94 -4.26
CA TRP A 109 2.66 -3.40 -4.73
C TRP A 109 2.60 -1.89 -4.66
N GLU A 110 3.46 -1.29 -3.89
CA GLU A 110 3.35 0.12 -3.55
C GLU A 110 4.70 0.81 -3.40
N ASP A 111 4.68 2.14 -3.52
CA ASP A 111 5.82 3.00 -3.32
C ASP A 111 5.43 4.09 -2.30
N VAL A 112 6.22 4.24 -1.26
CA VAL A 112 5.96 5.17 -0.16
C VAL A 112 5.98 6.65 -0.57
N ARG A 113 6.46 6.97 -1.78
CA ARG A 113 6.39 8.33 -2.36
C ARG A 113 5.22 8.51 -3.32
N CYS A 114 4.53 7.43 -3.73
CA CYS A 114 3.48 7.50 -4.74
C CYS A 114 2.19 8.10 -4.16
N PRO A 115 1.66 9.22 -4.69
CA PRO A 115 0.42 9.83 -4.20
C PRO A 115 -0.81 8.93 -4.39
N ALA A 116 -0.81 8.08 -5.44
CA ALA A 116 -1.90 7.13 -5.66
C ALA A 116 -1.89 6.01 -4.61
N CYS A 117 -0.69 5.60 -4.11
CA CYS A 117 -0.57 4.67 -3.00
C CYS A 117 -1.08 5.30 -1.70
N LYS A 118 -0.73 6.58 -1.44
CA LYS A 118 -1.32 7.31 -0.31
C LYS A 118 -2.85 7.32 -0.38
N ALA A 119 -3.42 7.66 -1.53
CA ALA A 119 -4.87 7.70 -1.71
C ALA A 119 -5.52 6.33 -1.50
N PHE A 120 -4.85 5.24 -1.89
CA PHE A 120 -5.27 3.88 -1.60
C PHE A 120 -5.23 3.62 -0.10
N GLU A 121 -4.11 3.85 0.55
CA GLU A 121 -3.94 3.61 1.99
C GLU A 121 -4.92 4.45 2.83
N ASP A 122 -5.08 5.73 2.53
CA ASP A 122 -6.03 6.59 3.22
C ASP A 122 -7.49 6.12 3.06
N SER A 123 -7.83 5.51 1.92
CA SER A 123 -9.19 5.05 1.65
C SER A 123 -9.49 3.66 2.21
N TYR A 124 -8.52 2.76 2.24
CA TYR A 124 -8.75 1.33 2.52
C TYR A 124 -8.23 0.86 3.86
N ARG A 125 -7.33 1.62 4.51
CA ARG A 125 -6.66 1.26 5.79
C ARG A 125 -7.63 0.70 6.83
N ASP A 126 -8.68 1.47 7.15
CA ASP A 126 -9.63 1.06 8.19
C ASP A 126 -10.35 -0.25 7.84
N THR A 127 -10.68 -0.44 6.55
CA THR A 127 -11.33 -1.67 6.08
C THR A 127 -10.37 -2.85 6.12
N ILE A 128 -9.12 -2.65 5.73
CA ILE A 128 -8.07 -3.67 5.78
C ILE A 128 -7.84 -4.10 7.22
N HIS A 129 -7.61 -3.16 8.13
CA HIS A 129 -7.40 -3.44 9.55
C HIS A 129 -8.59 -4.16 10.21
N ASP A 130 -9.84 -3.77 9.88
CA ASP A 130 -11.05 -4.45 10.36
C ASP A 130 -11.10 -5.91 9.90
N LEU A 131 -10.77 -6.17 8.64
CA LEU A 131 -10.75 -7.52 8.08
C LEU A 131 -9.60 -8.38 8.62
N GLU A 132 -8.43 -7.79 8.85
CA GLU A 132 -7.29 -8.45 9.49
C GLU A 132 -7.58 -8.80 10.95
N ALA A 133 -8.15 -7.87 11.71
CA ALA A 133 -8.56 -8.09 13.10
C ALA A 133 -9.55 -9.24 13.23
N LYS A 134 -10.47 -9.38 12.26
CA LYS A 134 -11.42 -10.50 12.16
C LYS A 134 -10.77 -11.80 11.68
N GLY A 135 -9.52 -11.77 11.24
CA GLY A 135 -8.82 -12.95 10.69
C GLY A 135 -9.34 -13.39 9.33
N LEU A 136 -10.01 -12.51 8.59
CA LEU A 136 -10.58 -12.80 7.27
C LEU A 136 -9.62 -12.48 6.13
N LEU A 137 -8.72 -11.51 6.36
CA LEU A 137 -7.77 -10.99 5.39
C LEU A 137 -6.35 -11.06 5.96
N LYS A 138 -5.39 -11.36 5.10
CA LYS A 138 -3.98 -11.08 5.27
C LYS A 138 -3.51 -10.23 4.10
N VAL A 139 -2.53 -9.39 4.32
CA VAL A 139 -1.97 -8.52 3.28
C VAL A 139 -0.50 -8.83 3.09
N ASP A 140 -0.09 -9.00 1.84
CA ASP A 140 1.31 -9.11 1.41
C ASP A 140 1.72 -7.79 0.77
N TYR A 141 2.49 -6.97 1.50
CA TYR A 141 3.02 -5.70 1.04
C TYR A 141 4.35 -5.88 0.33
N HIS A 142 4.45 -5.44 -0.91
CA HIS A 142 5.66 -5.40 -1.72
C HIS A 142 6.08 -3.95 -1.92
N LEU A 143 7.18 -3.55 -1.30
CA LEU A 143 7.68 -2.17 -1.36
C LEU A 143 8.61 -2.00 -2.56
N VAL A 144 8.30 -1.02 -3.42
CA VAL A 144 9.06 -0.77 -4.66
C VAL A 144 9.56 0.68 -4.74
N THR A 145 10.37 0.98 -5.77
CA THR A 145 11.05 2.28 -5.94
C THR A 145 10.71 2.91 -7.28
N LEU A 146 9.43 2.91 -7.65
CA LEU A 146 8.97 3.40 -8.94
C LEU A 146 9.19 4.91 -9.09
N ILE A 147 8.89 5.67 -8.03
CA ILE A 147 9.00 7.14 -8.06
C ILE A 147 10.45 7.59 -8.10
N ASP A 148 11.36 6.94 -7.36
CA ASP A 148 12.80 7.22 -7.47
C ASP A 148 13.31 7.01 -8.89
N GLY A 149 12.82 5.96 -9.58
CA GLY A 149 13.17 5.70 -10.98
C GLY A 149 12.62 6.73 -11.95
N ASN A 150 11.43 7.29 -11.69
CA ASN A 150 10.75 8.22 -12.58
C ASN A 150 11.16 9.69 -12.37
N MET A 151 11.40 10.08 -11.13
CA MET A 151 11.62 11.48 -10.73
C MET A 151 13.02 11.72 -10.16
N GLY A 152 13.79 10.66 -9.94
CA GLY A 152 15.05 10.74 -9.20
C GLY A 152 14.81 10.84 -7.69
N GLY A 153 15.93 10.96 -6.95
CA GLY A 153 15.90 10.93 -5.50
C GLY A 153 16.20 9.54 -4.94
N SER A 154 15.88 9.34 -3.67
CA SER A 154 16.14 8.09 -2.94
C SER A 154 15.08 7.80 -1.87
N GLY A 155 14.01 8.57 -1.83
CA GLY A 155 13.00 8.48 -0.78
C GLY A 155 12.15 7.22 -0.86
N SER A 156 11.88 6.69 -2.06
CA SER A 156 11.21 5.40 -2.20
C SER A 156 12.07 4.29 -1.62
N LEU A 157 13.36 4.23 -1.98
CA LEU A 157 14.30 3.22 -1.49
C LEU A 157 14.49 3.30 0.02
N LYS A 158 14.76 4.51 0.54
CA LYS A 158 15.03 4.70 1.96
C LYS A 158 13.80 4.52 2.83
N GLY A 159 12.64 4.99 2.38
CA GLY A 159 11.38 4.78 3.08
C GLY A 159 10.98 3.31 3.12
N ALA A 160 11.13 2.57 2.00
CA ALA A 160 10.91 1.14 1.95
C ALA A 160 11.89 0.36 2.85
N ASN A 161 13.19 0.75 2.87
CA ASN A 161 14.18 0.19 3.79
C ASN A 161 13.78 0.44 5.26
N ALA A 162 13.33 1.66 5.59
CA ALA A 162 12.91 1.98 6.96
C ALA A 162 11.67 1.17 7.37
N ALA A 163 10.71 0.96 6.47
CA ALA A 163 9.57 0.09 6.72
C ALA A 163 9.99 -1.37 6.94
N ALA A 164 10.97 -1.86 6.18
CA ALA A 164 11.55 -3.18 6.39
C ALA A 164 12.30 -3.29 7.73
N CYS A 165 13.02 -2.23 8.16
CA CYS A 165 13.63 -2.14 9.50
C CYS A 165 12.56 -2.14 10.61
N ALA A 166 11.39 -1.51 10.36
CA ALA A 166 10.27 -1.54 11.29
C ALA A 166 9.66 -2.95 11.40
N GLN A 167 9.71 -3.74 10.32
CA GLN A 167 9.34 -5.16 10.36
C GLN A 167 10.26 -5.96 11.28
N ASP A 168 11.56 -5.73 11.24
CA ASP A 168 12.52 -6.39 12.16
C ASP A 168 12.21 -6.07 13.63
N ALA A 169 11.68 -4.87 13.89
CA ALA A 169 11.24 -4.43 15.22
C ALA A 169 9.80 -4.88 15.57
N GLY A 170 9.09 -5.59 14.67
CA GLY A 170 7.69 -5.97 14.85
C GLY A 170 6.72 -4.78 14.85
N LYS A 171 7.08 -3.69 14.18
CA LYS A 171 6.32 -2.42 14.14
C LYS A 171 5.96 -1.99 12.72
N PHE A 172 6.01 -2.90 11.76
CA PHE A 172 5.77 -2.59 10.34
C PHE A 172 4.42 -1.88 10.15
N ALA A 173 3.30 -2.47 10.57
CA ALA A 173 1.97 -1.92 10.28
C ALA A 173 1.83 -0.47 10.77
N ALA A 174 2.20 -0.19 12.02
CA ALA A 174 2.11 1.16 12.58
C ALA A 174 3.01 2.17 11.87
N TYR A 175 4.23 1.76 11.50
CA TYR A 175 5.16 2.63 10.80
C TYR A 175 4.80 2.84 9.33
N HIS A 176 4.31 1.81 8.67
CA HIS A 176 3.78 1.85 7.32
C HIS A 176 2.61 2.82 7.21
N ASP A 177 1.62 2.71 8.09
CA ASP A 177 0.49 3.63 8.16
C ASP A 177 0.95 5.07 8.31
N LEU A 178 1.92 5.30 9.19
CA LEU A 178 2.45 6.63 9.45
C LEU A 178 3.21 7.21 8.25
N LEU A 179 3.98 6.40 7.52
CA LEU A 179 4.64 6.81 6.28
C LEU A 179 3.63 7.35 5.26
N PHE A 180 2.49 6.67 5.07
CA PHE A 180 1.47 7.15 4.14
C PHE A 180 0.65 8.31 4.69
N GLN A 181 0.31 8.33 5.97
CA GLN A 181 -0.40 9.45 6.60
C GLN A 181 0.38 10.75 6.49
N GLN A 182 1.69 10.70 6.71
CA GLN A 182 2.59 11.84 6.66
C GLN A 182 3.45 11.90 5.38
N GLN A 183 2.97 11.25 4.30
CA GLN A 183 3.67 11.26 3.03
C GLN A 183 3.84 12.72 2.54
N PRO A 184 5.08 13.14 2.25
CA PRO A 184 5.35 14.45 1.66
C PRO A 184 4.84 14.52 0.21
N GLU A 185 4.82 15.74 -0.34
CA GLU A 185 4.55 15.92 -1.77
C GLU A 185 5.55 15.11 -2.61
N GLU A 186 5.09 14.52 -3.72
CA GLU A 186 5.88 13.61 -4.55
C GLU A 186 7.20 14.23 -5.04
N VAL A 187 7.18 15.55 -5.31
CA VAL A 187 8.36 16.33 -5.76
C VAL A 187 9.36 16.60 -4.65
N ASP A 188 8.93 16.50 -3.39
CA ASP A 188 9.80 16.68 -2.22
C ASP A 188 10.31 15.31 -1.76
N ASP A 189 11.58 15.05 -2.08
CA ASP A 189 12.25 13.79 -1.69
C ASP A 189 12.61 13.77 -0.19
N ALA A 190 11.65 14.13 0.68
CA ALA A 190 11.90 14.25 2.12
C ALA A 190 12.28 12.91 2.75
N TYR A 191 11.73 11.79 2.28
CA TYR A 191 12.10 10.44 2.72
C TYR A 191 13.51 10.01 2.25
N GLY A 192 14.11 10.75 1.34
CA GLY A 192 15.54 10.63 1.02
C GLY A 192 16.48 11.02 2.17
N LYS A 193 15.94 11.64 3.24
CA LYS A 193 16.68 12.05 4.44
C LYS A 193 16.38 11.09 5.59
N ASN A 194 17.37 10.33 6.05
CA ASN A 194 17.21 9.41 7.19
C ASN A 194 16.64 10.10 8.43
N ALA A 195 17.01 11.37 8.67
CA ALA A 195 16.49 12.16 9.79
C ALA A 195 14.96 12.25 9.79
N LYS A 196 14.31 12.41 8.60
CA LYS A 196 12.84 12.42 8.51
C LYS A 196 12.23 11.07 8.84
N LEU A 197 12.83 9.98 8.39
CA LEU A 197 12.38 8.62 8.69
C LEU A 197 12.52 8.29 10.18
N LEU A 198 13.60 8.74 10.82
CA LEU A 198 13.81 8.59 12.26
C LEU A 198 12.86 9.46 13.09
N GLU A 199 12.57 10.69 12.62
CA GLU A 199 11.54 11.55 13.23
C GLU A 199 10.17 10.86 13.27
N LEU A 200 9.78 10.20 12.17
CA LEU A 200 8.54 9.42 12.11
C LEU A 200 8.57 8.21 13.04
N ALA A 201 9.70 7.53 13.14
CA ALA A 201 9.87 6.39 14.03
C ALA A 201 9.66 6.78 15.50
N GLY A 202 10.03 8.01 15.89
CA GLY A 202 9.76 8.55 17.22
C GLY A 202 8.27 8.70 17.56
N GLN A 203 7.37 8.63 16.57
CA GLN A 203 5.92 8.68 16.76
C GLN A 203 5.30 7.28 16.90
N VAL A 204 6.07 6.21 16.67
CA VAL A 204 5.65 4.82 16.86
C VAL A 204 6.24 4.28 18.15
N ASP A 205 5.38 3.90 19.08
CA ASP A 205 5.80 3.43 20.41
C ASP A 205 6.80 2.27 20.32
N GLY A 206 7.97 2.47 20.93
CA GLY A 206 9.04 1.47 21.02
C GLY A 206 9.77 1.19 19.70
N LEU A 207 9.58 1.96 18.63
CA LEU A 207 10.29 1.75 17.36
C LEU A 207 11.65 2.45 17.33
N ASP A 208 11.77 3.67 17.84
CA ASP A 208 12.98 4.48 17.77
C ASP A 208 14.08 3.96 18.72
N THR A 209 14.67 2.84 18.34
CA THR A 209 15.75 2.17 19.07
C THR A 209 17.09 2.33 18.36
N PRO A 210 18.23 2.15 19.05
CA PRO A 210 19.54 2.13 18.41
C PRO A 210 19.64 1.12 17.26
N ALA A 211 18.99 -0.05 17.39
CA ALA A 211 18.97 -1.08 16.35
C ALA A 211 18.20 -0.62 15.10
N PHE A 212 17.01 -0.02 15.28
CA PHE A 212 16.25 0.54 14.17
C PHE A 212 17.02 1.68 13.47
N ARG A 213 17.57 2.63 14.24
CA ARG A 213 18.36 3.73 13.70
C ARG A 213 19.52 3.22 12.85
N LYS A 214 20.27 2.26 13.37
CA LYS A 214 21.38 1.65 12.63
C LYS A 214 20.92 0.95 11.35
N CYS A 215 19.81 0.19 11.39
CA CYS A 215 19.24 -0.47 10.22
C CYS A 215 18.87 0.55 9.13
N VAL A 216 18.23 1.66 9.49
CA VAL A 216 17.85 2.75 8.56
C VAL A 216 19.10 3.44 7.98
N GLU A 217 20.07 3.76 8.82
CA GLU A 217 21.30 4.47 8.42
C GLU A 217 22.18 3.61 7.51
N ASP A 218 22.32 2.34 7.80
CA ASP A 218 23.10 1.38 7.00
C ASP A 218 22.40 0.98 5.69
N GLY A 219 21.10 1.23 5.55
CA GLY A 219 20.31 0.76 4.41
C GLY A 219 20.25 -0.76 4.33
N THR A 220 20.09 -1.43 5.47
CA THR A 220 20.22 -2.88 5.64
C THR A 220 19.43 -3.69 4.62
N HIS A 221 18.21 -3.23 4.30
CA HIS A 221 17.31 -3.92 3.38
C HIS A 221 17.29 -3.33 1.97
N ASN A 222 18.17 -2.39 1.61
CA ASN A 222 18.18 -1.76 0.29
C ASN A 222 18.25 -2.79 -0.86
N SER A 223 19.06 -3.83 -0.71
CA SER A 223 19.18 -4.91 -1.69
C SER A 223 17.88 -5.72 -1.84
N TRP A 224 17.17 -5.94 -0.74
CA TRP A 224 15.86 -6.60 -0.74
C TRP A 224 14.78 -5.75 -1.44
N VAL A 225 14.71 -4.46 -1.14
CA VAL A 225 13.81 -3.51 -1.83
C VAL A 225 14.12 -3.48 -3.33
N GLY A 226 15.41 -3.46 -3.70
CA GLY A 226 15.80 -3.55 -5.11
C GLY A 226 15.30 -4.82 -5.79
N LYS A 227 15.35 -5.97 -5.11
CA LYS A 227 14.79 -7.23 -5.62
C LYS A 227 13.27 -7.21 -5.73
N ALA A 228 12.57 -6.62 -4.79
CA ALA A 228 11.12 -6.42 -4.87
C ALA A 228 10.77 -5.55 -6.10
N HIS A 229 11.52 -4.48 -6.34
CA HIS A 229 11.33 -3.65 -7.53
C HIS A 229 11.62 -4.39 -8.85
N GLU A 230 12.67 -5.21 -8.90
CA GLU A 230 12.95 -6.08 -10.07
C GLU A 230 11.79 -7.04 -10.33
N ALA A 231 11.22 -7.66 -9.28
CA ALA A 231 10.08 -8.55 -9.37
C ALA A 231 8.80 -7.82 -9.85
N PHE A 232 8.57 -6.59 -9.38
CA PHE A 232 7.51 -5.71 -9.87
C PHE A 232 7.60 -5.49 -11.38
N ARG A 233 8.79 -5.14 -11.87
CA ARG A 233 9.03 -4.94 -13.30
C ARG A 233 8.82 -6.22 -14.10
N ALA A 234 9.29 -7.35 -13.59
CA ALA A 234 9.12 -8.66 -14.22
C ALA A 234 7.64 -9.12 -14.25
N GLY A 235 6.83 -8.64 -13.30
CA GLY A 235 5.39 -8.88 -13.24
C GLY A 235 4.57 -8.11 -14.27
N ASN A 236 5.21 -7.26 -15.10
CA ASN A 236 4.57 -6.40 -16.10
C ASN A 236 3.48 -5.48 -15.50
N PHE A 237 3.60 -5.12 -14.24
CA PHE A 237 2.71 -4.15 -13.61
C PHE A 237 2.94 -2.75 -14.18
N ARG A 238 1.85 -1.99 -14.32
CA ARG A 238 1.89 -0.69 -15.03
C ARG A 238 2.14 0.50 -14.12
N GLY A 239 1.99 0.33 -12.82
CA GLY A 239 2.11 1.41 -11.84
C GLY A 239 1.77 0.96 -10.43
N THR A 240 1.93 1.88 -9.50
CA THR A 240 1.59 1.69 -8.09
C THR A 240 0.40 2.60 -7.71
N PRO A 241 -0.51 2.15 -6.84
CA PRO A 241 -0.53 0.79 -6.32
C PRO A 241 -1.01 -0.23 -7.36
N THR A 242 -0.46 -1.45 -7.33
CA THR A 242 -1.08 -2.60 -7.97
C THR A 242 -1.64 -3.49 -6.88
N VAL A 243 -2.95 -3.77 -6.94
CA VAL A 243 -3.68 -4.46 -5.86
C VAL A 243 -4.35 -5.70 -6.40
N LEU A 244 -3.96 -6.85 -5.85
CA LEU A 244 -4.52 -8.15 -6.24
C LEU A 244 -5.24 -8.77 -5.04
N LEU A 245 -6.47 -9.20 -5.22
CA LEU A 245 -7.20 -10.02 -4.23
C LEU A 245 -7.18 -11.48 -4.70
N ASN A 246 -6.57 -12.36 -3.91
CA ASN A 246 -6.39 -13.77 -4.25
C ASN A 246 -5.78 -13.96 -5.66
N GLY A 247 -4.79 -13.11 -5.98
CA GLY A 247 -4.04 -13.14 -7.25
C GLY A 247 -4.74 -12.49 -8.44
N LYS A 248 -5.95 -11.94 -8.28
CA LYS A 248 -6.67 -11.23 -9.36
C LYS A 248 -6.57 -9.73 -9.15
N ASP A 249 -6.22 -8.99 -10.20
CA ASP A 249 -6.26 -7.53 -10.17
C ASP A 249 -7.70 -7.06 -9.89
N VAL A 250 -7.83 -6.22 -8.86
CA VAL A 250 -9.13 -5.70 -8.42
C VAL A 250 -9.17 -4.17 -8.42
N PHE A 251 -8.06 -3.52 -8.78
CA PHE A 251 -7.91 -2.08 -8.66
C PHE A 251 -7.82 -1.36 -10.01
N SER A 252 -7.34 -2.03 -11.06
CA SER A 252 -7.14 -1.41 -12.37
C SER A 252 -8.42 -1.28 -13.19
N ASP A 253 -9.51 -2.00 -12.84
CA ASP A 253 -10.77 -1.99 -13.56
C ASP A 253 -11.55 -0.68 -13.31
N LYS A 254 -11.56 0.19 -14.32
CA LYS A 254 -12.29 1.46 -14.27
C LYS A 254 -13.81 1.30 -14.48
N ALA A 255 -14.27 0.17 -15.02
CA ALA A 255 -15.69 -0.10 -15.22
C ALA A 255 -16.35 -0.58 -13.93
N ASP A 256 -15.60 -1.30 -13.08
CA ASP A 256 -16.03 -1.74 -11.75
C ASP A 256 -15.00 -1.35 -10.67
N PRO A 257 -14.85 -0.06 -10.35
CA PRO A 257 -13.84 0.40 -9.41
C PRO A 257 -13.99 -0.30 -8.06
N LEU A 258 -12.86 -0.76 -7.51
CA LEU A 258 -12.83 -1.24 -6.14
C LEU A 258 -13.23 -0.10 -5.20
N THR A 259 -14.01 -0.43 -4.18
CA THR A 259 -14.31 0.43 -3.04
C THR A 259 -14.04 -0.33 -1.76
N PRO A 260 -13.83 0.34 -0.60
CA PRO A 260 -13.68 -0.34 0.69
C PRO A 260 -14.82 -1.32 0.97
N GLN A 261 -16.05 -0.92 0.67
CA GLN A 261 -17.22 -1.77 0.82
C GLN A 261 -17.16 -3.03 -0.06
N LYS A 262 -16.79 -2.88 -1.35
CA LYS A 262 -16.63 -4.03 -2.26
C LYS A 262 -15.49 -4.95 -1.83
N LEU A 263 -14.38 -4.40 -1.31
CA LEU A 263 -13.30 -5.21 -0.74
C LEU A 263 -13.83 -6.08 0.40
N LYS A 264 -14.55 -5.45 1.33
CA LYS A 264 -15.16 -6.15 2.47
C LYS A 264 -16.10 -7.27 2.01
N GLU A 265 -17.03 -6.97 1.12
CA GLU A 265 -17.99 -7.95 0.57
C GLU A 265 -17.30 -9.14 -0.10
N ARG A 266 -16.25 -8.89 -0.91
CA ARG A 266 -15.51 -9.95 -1.60
C ARG A 266 -14.74 -10.84 -0.63
N VAL A 267 -14.16 -10.27 0.42
CA VAL A 267 -13.41 -11.01 1.46
C VAL A 267 -14.37 -11.83 2.33
N GLU A 268 -15.50 -11.25 2.75
CA GLU A 268 -16.51 -11.94 3.56
C GLU A 268 -17.17 -13.08 2.76
N ALA A 269 -17.45 -12.89 1.47
CA ALA A 269 -17.98 -13.91 0.59
C ALA A 269 -17.01 -15.11 0.43
N ALA A 270 -15.71 -14.83 0.30
CA ALA A 270 -14.69 -15.89 0.22
C ALA A 270 -14.59 -16.69 1.51
N ALA A 271 -14.76 -16.05 2.68
CA ALA A 271 -14.80 -16.74 3.96
C ALA A 271 -16.04 -17.62 4.12
N GLY A 272 -17.23 -17.13 3.69
CA GLY A 272 -18.50 -17.84 3.76
C GLY A 272 -18.56 -19.07 2.83
N ALA A 273 -17.98 -18.96 1.62
CA ALA A 273 -17.93 -20.05 0.65
C ALA A 273 -17.14 -21.26 1.16
N SER A 274 -16.18 -21.07 2.07
CA SER A 274 -15.38 -22.13 2.67
C SER A 274 -16.08 -22.85 3.82
N GLY A 275 -17.15 -22.26 4.41
CA GLY A 275 -17.94 -22.85 5.49
C GLY A 275 -19.08 -23.77 5.01
N GLY A 276 -19.40 -23.74 3.71
CA GLY A 276 -20.57 -24.43 3.16
C GLY A 276 -20.34 -25.85 2.61
N SER A 277 -19.14 -26.42 2.72
CA SER A 277 -18.84 -27.77 2.19
C SER A 277 -19.01 -28.90 3.20
N GLY A 278 -19.75 -28.70 4.28
CA GLY A 278 -20.05 -29.74 5.26
C GLY A 278 -21.55 -29.78 5.57
N GLY A 279 -22.32 -30.57 4.80
CA GLY A 279 -23.66 -30.92 5.22
C GLY A 279 -24.77 -30.74 4.21
N LYS A 280 -24.79 -31.58 3.17
CA LYS A 280 -26.04 -31.96 2.53
C LYS A 280 -26.23 -33.43 2.78
N ALA A 281 -26.79 -33.77 3.93
CA ALA A 281 -27.43 -35.04 4.16
C ALA A 281 -28.62 -35.12 3.19
N GLY A 282 -28.49 -35.99 2.21
CA GLY A 282 -29.59 -36.35 1.34
C GLY A 282 -30.54 -37.25 2.06
N ASP A 283 -31.78 -36.84 2.25
CA ASP A 283 -32.90 -37.72 2.54
C ASP A 283 -33.09 -38.65 1.35
N GLY A 284 -32.73 -39.90 1.53
CA GLY A 284 -32.92 -41.01 0.61
C GLY A 284 -33.62 -42.16 1.32
N LYS A 285 -34.89 -42.27 1.07
CA LYS A 285 -35.94 -43.20 1.36
C LYS A 285 -35.50 -44.69 1.43
N ALA A 286 -36.03 -45.35 2.45
CA ALA A 286 -35.93 -46.75 2.81
C ALA A 286 -36.13 -47.76 1.66
N GLY A 287 -35.36 -48.82 1.71
CA GLY A 287 -35.56 -50.05 0.95
C GLY A 287 -34.87 -51.24 1.64
N SER A 288 -35.66 -51.99 2.39
CA SER A 288 -35.34 -53.23 3.14
C SER A 288 -34.81 -54.32 2.23
N LYS A 289 -33.77 -55.10 2.69
CA LYS A 289 -33.76 -56.57 2.75
C LYS A 289 -32.49 -57.11 3.38
N ALA A 290 -32.74 -57.85 4.44
CA ALA A 290 -32.15 -59.02 5.10
C ALA A 290 -30.74 -59.55 4.72
N SER A 291 -29.93 -59.62 5.71
CA SER A 291 -29.11 -60.70 6.39
C SER A 291 -28.89 -62.08 5.70
N PRO A 292 -27.92 -62.96 6.18
CA PRO A 292 -26.85 -62.82 7.19
C PRO A 292 -25.55 -63.64 6.87
N SER A 293 -24.65 -63.67 7.84
CA SER A 293 -23.68 -64.72 8.18
C SER A 293 -22.20 -64.32 8.14
N ALA A 294 -21.59 -64.27 9.25
CA ALA A 294 -20.87 -65.14 10.15
C ALA A 294 -19.35 -65.25 9.94
N GLY A 295 -18.64 -65.15 11.05
CA GLY A 295 -17.30 -65.70 11.29
C GLY A 295 -16.34 -64.60 11.89
N ALA A 296 -16.25 -64.48 13.20
CA ALA A 296 -15.37 -65.09 14.18
C ALA A 296 -13.90 -65.11 13.75
N THR A 297 -12.96 -64.56 14.50
CA THR A 297 -12.44 -64.90 15.82
C THR A 297 -11.26 -64.03 16.19
N SER A 298 -11.23 -63.58 17.43
CA SER A 298 -10.12 -63.65 18.41
C SER A 298 -8.75 -62.98 18.09
N GLY A 299 -8.29 -62.12 18.95
CA GLY A 299 -7.51 -62.41 20.11
C GLY A 299 -6.72 -61.18 20.58
N ALA A 300 -7.04 -60.77 21.75
CA ALA A 300 -6.21 -60.61 22.94
C ALA A 300 -5.20 -59.50 23.05
N THR A 301 -5.50 -58.63 23.98
CA THR A 301 -4.66 -57.77 24.85
C THR A 301 -3.76 -58.68 25.75
N PRO A 302 -2.79 -58.17 26.57
CA PRO A 302 -2.55 -56.85 27.16
C PRO A 302 -1.07 -56.56 27.50
N GLY A 303 -0.84 -55.42 28.13
CA GLY A 303 0.32 -55.22 29.02
C GLY A 303 0.97 -53.84 28.84
N ALA A 304 0.79 -52.95 29.67
CA ALA A 304 1.13 -52.66 31.07
C ALA A 304 2.14 -51.47 31.13
N THR A 305 1.69 -50.42 31.76
CA THR A 305 2.47 -49.33 32.43
C THR A 305 3.31 -49.97 33.58
N PRO A 306 4.33 -49.32 34.23
CA PRO A 306 4.26 -47.98 34.83
C PRO A 306 5.60 -47.23 35.07
N GLY A 307 5.48 -46.02 35.65
CA GLY A 307 6.43 -45.53 36.66
C GLY A 307 7.17 -44.25 36.27
N ALA A 308 6.73 -43.12 36.69
CA ALA A 308 6.99 -42.34 37.90
C ALA A 308 8.46 -41.96 38.15
N LYS A 309 8.78 -40.67 38.17
CA LYS A 309 9.22 -39.98 39.39
C LYS A 309 9.47 -38.51 39.19
N ALA A 310 8.80 -37.74 39.98
CA ALA A 310 9.08 -36.34 40.30
C ALA A 310 10.36 -36.22 41.11
N THR A 311 11.09 -35.14 40.92
CA THR A 311 11.89 -34.57 42.01
C THR A 311 11.84 -33.05 41.94
N ARG A 312 11.34 -32.54 43.01
CA ARG A 312 11.23 -31.17 43.46
C ARG A 312 12.51 -30.84 44.21
N ALA A 313 13.13 -29.69 43.96
CA ALA A 313 14.03 -29.10 44.94
C ALA A 313 13.84 -27.57 44.94
N SER A 314 13.39 -27.15 46.07
CA SER A 314 13.31 -25.75 46.53
C SER A 314 14.69 -25.26 46.90
N GLY A 315 14.93 -23.96 46.75
CA GLY A 315 16.10 -23.27 47.29
C GLY A 315 15.89 -21.78 47.31
N SER A 316 15.47 -21.33 48.45
CA SER A 316 15.30 -19.97 48.92
C SER A 316 16.65 -19.29 49.23
N GLY A 317 16.67 -17.93 49.18
CA GLY A 317 17.72 -17.08 49.74
C GLY A 317 17.68 -15.71 49.07
N SER A 318 17.01 -14.76 49.55
CA SER A 318 17.12 -13.85 50.68
C SER A 318 18.17 -12.74 50.46
N ALA A 319 17.61 -11.56 50.36
CA ALA A 319 17.92 -10.30 51.03
C ALA A 319 19.15 -9.46 50.65
N GLY A 320 18.91 -8.23 50.30
CA GLY A 320 19.27 -7.08 51.09
C GLY A 320 20.05 -5.99 50.36
N PRO A 321 19.82 -4.76 50.73
CA PRO A 321 20.05 -3.58 49.92
C PRO A 321 21.35 -2.84 50.31
N SER A 322 21.92 -2.08 49.38
CA SER A 322 22.82 -0.98 49.85
C SER A 322 23.10 0.09 48.81
N LYS A 323 22.57 1.26 49.04
CA LYS A 323 23.19 2.58 49.14
C LYS A 323 23.77 3.22 47.89
N SER A 324 23.06 4.28 47.51
CA SER A 324 23.69 5.52 46.97
C SER A 324 24.76 6.07 47.89
N PRO A 325 25.69 6.84 47.35
CA PRO A 325 25.72 8.20 47.87
C PRO A 325 25.71 9.29 46.82
N ALA A 326 25.16 10.38 47.25
CA ALA A 326 25.05 11.67 46.64
C ALA A 326 26.37 12.45 46.73
N ASN A 327 26.39 13.49 45.93
CA ASN A 327 26.92 14.82 46.25
C ASN A 327 28.30 15.18 45.69
N SER A 328 28.35 16.20 44.88
CA SER A 328 28.94 17.51 45.10
C SER A 328 29.26 18.17 43.75
N GLY A 329 28.62 19.27 43.41
CA GLY A 329 29.29 20.33 42.70
C GLY A 329 30.22 21.08 43.67
N PRO A 330 30.97 22.10 43.28
CA PRO A 330 30.46 23.35 42.74
C PRO A 330 31.37 24.11 41.73
N ASP A 331 30.77 25.13 41.09
CA ASP A 331 31.30 26.50 40.82
C ASP A 331 32.68 26.76 40.17
N GLY A 332 32.63 27.71 39.24
CA GLY A 332 33.75 28.56 38.89
C GLY A 332 33.72 28.97 37.41
N ALA A 333 33.02 29.99 36.98
CA ALA A 333 33.38 31.40 36.89
C ALA A 333 34.41 31.74 35.80
N SER A 334 33.92 32.56 34.88
CA SER A 334 34.50 33.73 34.21
C SER A 334 35.77 33.63 33.39
N GLY A 335 35.67 34.17 32.21
CA GLY A 335 36.69 35.07 31.74
C GLY A 335 37.13 34.94 30.28
N ASN A 336 36.71 35.94 29.55
CA ASN A 336 37.21 36.57 28.32
C ASN A 336 36.63 36.06 27.02
#